data_18cdb19b1a335775b48030a507a2ef72
#
_entry.id   18cdb19b1a335775b48030a507a2ef72
#
_cell.length_a   1.000
_cell.length_b   1.000
_cell.length_c   1.000
_cell.angle_alpha   90.00
_cell.angle_beta   90.00
_cell.angle_gamma   90.00
#
_symmetry.space_group_name_H-M   'P 1'
#
loop_
_entity.id
_entity.type
_entity.pdbx_description
1 polymer ?
#
loop_
_entity_poly.entity_id
_entity_poly.type
_entity_poly.pdbx_seq_one_letter_code
_entity_poly.pdbx_strand_id
1 'polypeptide(L)'
;MSDYGVAYVASEIAKYSFLDATVDVKGTAYETIVSNTLKQEAGQFFTPRNVIKCMVEMLNPTINSRVLDPACGSGGFIVMVLDHVRKQITKNMFSELEGALLEAKANSDAVNVKVKEYAENMIFGFDFDPDLKKAAKMNMVMAGDGHS
;
A
#
# COMPACT_ATOMS: atom_id res chain seq x y z
N MET A 1 3.45 -25.13 -15.46
CA MET A 1 4.62 -24.29 -15.81
C MET A 1 5.83 -25.23 -15.73
N SER A 2 6.75 -25.23 -16.72
CA SER A 2 7.94 -26.09 -16.65
C SER A 2 8.92 -25.56 -15.60
N ASP A 3 9.74 -26.44 -14.99
CA ASP A 3 10.75 -26.07 -13.99
C ASP A 3 11.71 -24.98 -14.53
N TYR A 4 12.01 -25.04 -15.83
CA TYR A 4 12.80 -24.01 -16.50
C TYR A 4 12.10 -22.63 -16.49
N GLY A 5 10.79 -22.60 -16.73
CA GLY A 5 10.01 -21.35 -16.68
C GLY A 5 10.00 -20.72 -15.28
N VAL A 6 9.86 -21.55 -14.23
CA VAL A 6 9.92 -21.08 -12.83
C VAL A 6 11.31 -20.53 -12.49
N ALA A 7 12.36 -21.25 -12.85
CA ALA A 7 13.74 -20.83 -12.60
C ALA A 7 14.08 -19.51 -13.33
N TYR A 8 13.64 -19.36 -14.57
CA TYR A 8 13.82 -18.12 -15.32
C TYR A 8 13.13 -16.92 -14.65
N VAL A 9 11.83 -17.06 -14.33
CA VAL A 9 11.08 -15.99 -13.65
C VAL A 9 11.71 -15.65 -12.31
N ALA A 10 12.09 -16.64 -11.51
CA ALA A 10 12.76 -16.43 -10.23
C ALA A 10 14.09 -15.68 -10.39
N SER A 11 14.90 -16.02 -11.41
CA SER A 11 16.17 -15.35 -11.67
C SER A 11 15.99 -13.88 -12.11
N GLU A 12 14.92 -13.57 -12.85
CA GLU A 12 14.63 -12.19 -13.26
C GLU A 12 14.14 -11.34 -12.09
N ILE A 13 13.27 -11.90 -11.24
CA ILE A 13 12.75 -11.19 -10.06
C ILE A 13 13.84 -10.98 -8.99
N ALA A 14 14.74 -11.96 -8.81
CA ALA A 14 15.81 -11.88 -7.81
C ALA A 14 16.81 -10.72 -8.00
N LYS A 15 16.81 -10.09 -9.18
CA LYS A 15 17.63 -8.89 -9.46
C LYS A 15 17.11 -7.64 -8.77
N TYR A 16 15.87 -7.66 -8.28
CA TYR A 16 15.20 -6.50 -7.68
C TYR A 16 14.88 -6.76 -6.21
N SER A 17 15.12 -5.77 -5.35
CA SER A 17 14.66 -5.83 -3.96
C SER A 17 13.21 -5.36 -3.88
N PHE A 18 12.30 -6.28 -3.61
CA PHE A 18 10.90 -5.94 -3.40
C PHE A 18 10.69 -5.14 -2.10
N LEU A 19 11.59 -5.31 -1.14
CA LEU A 19 11.55 -4.57 0.13
C LEU A 19 11.82 -3.08 -0.09
N ASP A 20 12.73 -2.74 -1.01
CA ASP A 20 13.13 -1.36 -1.30
C ASP A 20 12.20 -0.68 -2.31
N ALA A 21 11.29 -1.42 -2.93
CA ALA A 21 10.31 -0.85 -3.85
C ALA A 21 9.33 0.07 -3.11
N THR A 22 8.92 1.15 -3.78
CA THR A 22 7.92 2.06 -3.22
C THR A 22 6.57 1.36 -3.06
N VAL A 23 5.73 1.88 -2.15
CA VAL A 23 4.36 1.38 -1.91
C VAL A 23 3.55 1.35 -3.21
N ASP A 24 3.74 2.34 -4.06
CA ASP A 24 3.06 2.44 -5.34
C ASP A 24 3.45 1.32 -6.32
N VAL A 25 4.75 0.99 -6.41
CA VAL A 25 5.26 -0.13 -7.23
C VAL A 25 4.74 -1.47 -6.71
N LYS A 26 4.80 -1.69 -5.39
CA LYS A 26 4.28 -2.91 -4.74
C LYS A 26 2.79 -3.09 -5.01
N GLY A 27 2.01 -2.03 -4.81
CA GLY A 27 0.57 -2.03 -5.03
C GLY A 27 0.22 -2.27 -6.50
N THR A 28 0.90 -1.63 -7.45
CA THR A 28 0.68 -1.83 -8.89
C THR A 28 1.00 -3.26 -9.32
N ALA A 29 2.12 -3.82 -8.87
CA ALA A 29 2.48 -5.21 -9.16
C ALA A 29 1.42 -6.18 -8.62
N TYR A 30 0.98 -5.99 -7.38
CA TYR A 30 -0.05 -6.80 -6.76
C TYR A 30 -1.40 -6.70 -7.49
N GLU A 31 -1.85 -5.49 -7.79
CA GLU A 31 -3.10 -5.27 -8.54
C GLU A 31 -3.04 -5.86 -9.94
N THR A 32 -1.89 -5.85 -10.60
CA THR A 32 -1.72 -6.48 -11.91
C THR A 32 -1.94 -7.99 -11.83
N ILE A 33 -1.41 -8.65 -10.80
CA ILE A 33 -1.56 -10.09 -10.58
C ILE A 33 -3.02 -10.40 -10.22
N VAL A 34 -3.57 -9.70 -9.23
CA VAL A 34 -4.93 -9.93 -8.71
C VAL A 34 -5.99 -9.58 -9.75
N SER A 35 -5.78 -8.49 -10.53
CA SER A 35 -6.74 -8.05 -11.53
C SER A 35 -6.95 -9.07 -12.66
N ASN A 36 -5.92 -9.80 -13.03
CA ASN A 36 -6.04 -10.83 -14.07
C ASN A 36 -6.89 -12.01 -13.60
N THR A 37 -6.94 -12.27 -12.31
CA THR A 37 -7.74 -13.34 -11.71
C THR A 37 -9.17 -12.88 -11.41
N LEU A 38 -9.34 -11.68 -10.84
CA LEU A 38 -10.64 -11.18 -10.39
C LEU A 38 -11.43 -10.43 -11.48
N LYS A 39 -10.77 -9.77 -12.45
CA LYS A 39 -11.45 -9.05 -13.55
C LYS A 39 -12.27 -9.96 -14.47
N GLN A 40 -11.88 -11.24 -14.60
CA GLN A 40 -12.59 -12.16 -15.49
C GLN A 40 -13.95 -12.57 -14.95
N GLU A 41 -14.19 -12.47 -13.64
CA GLU A 41 -15.43 -12.99 -13.03
C GLU A 41 -16.44 -11.93 -12.59
N ALA A 42 -16.03 -10.67 -12.36
CA ALA A 42 -16.91 -9.70 -11.69
C ALA A 42 -17.04 -8.30 -12.35
N GLY A 43 -16.39 -8.02 -13.47
CA GLY A 43 -16.48 -6.69 -14.12
C GLY A 43 -15.97 -5.54 -13.25
N GLN A 44 -15.07 -5.81 -12.33
CA GLN A 44 -14.57 -4.83 -11.37
C GLN A 44 -13.47 -3.98 -11.99
N PHE A 45 -13.54 -2.67 -11.74
CA PHE A 45 -12.57 -1.69 -12.21
C PHE A 45 -11.85 -1.07 -11.02
N PHE A 46 -10.53 -1.09 -11.04
CA PHE A 46 -9.73 -0.39 -10.04
C PHE A 46 -9.60 1.08 -10.41
N THR A 47 -9.72 1.94 -9.40
CA THR A 47 -9.49 3.37 -9.57
C THR A 47 -8.02 3.63 -9.92
N PRO A 48 -7.70 4.39 -10.96
CA PRO A 48 -6.33 4.69 -11.33
C PRO A 48 -5.55 5.34 -10.18
N ARG A 49 -4.32 4.90 -9.93
CA ARG A 49 -3.48 5.34 -8.81
C ARG A 49 -3.27 6.85 -8.75
N ASN A 50 -3.09 7.50 -9.89
CA ASN A 50 -2.93 8.96 -9.97
C ASN A 50 -4.19 9.70 -9.50
N VAL A 51 -5.38 9.15 -9.75
CA VAL A 51 -6.65 9.73 -9.27
C VAL A 51 -6.75 9.57 -7.75
N ILE A 52 -6.47 8.35 -7.23
CA ILE A 52 -6.44 8.10 -5.79
C ILE A 52 -5.48 9.05 -5.09
N LYS A 53 -4.25 9.17 -5.61
CA LYS A 53 -3.24 10.07 -5.07
C LYS A 53 -3.73 11.52 -5.00
N CYS A 54 -4.28 12.03 -6.08
CA CYS A 54 -4.86 13.37 -6.15
C CYS A 54 -5.95 13.57 -5.08
N MET A 55 -6.87 12.61 -4.94
CA MET A 55 -7.95 12.70 -3.95
C MET A 55 -7.42 12.67 -2.51
N VAL A 56 -6.46 11.81 -2.21
CA VAL A 56 -5.83 11.72 -0.88
C VAL A 56 -5.06 13.00 -0.55
N GLU A 57 -4.33 13.57 -1.51
CA GLU A 57 -3.63 14.85 -1.33
C GLU A 57 -4.60 16.01 -1.09
N MET A 58 -5.74 16.05 -1.80
CA MET A 58 -6.77 17.08 -1.60
C MET A 58 -7.44 16.97 -0.23
N LEU A 59 -7.73 15.77 0.24
CA LEU A 59 -8.33 15.52 1.56
C LEU A 59 -7.33 15.74 2.69
N ASN A 60 -6.06 15.51 2.41
CA ASN A 60 -4.93 15.68 3.32
C ASN A 60 -5.17 15.09 4.73
N PRO A 61 -5.50 13.78 4.84
CA PRO A 61 -5.73 13.14 6.13
C PRO A 61 -4.46 13.19 6.99
N THR A 62 -4.63 13.41 8.29
CA THR A 62 -3.55 13.46 9.26
C THR A 62 -3.54 12.22 10.16
N ILE A 63 -2.51 12.07 11.00
CA ILE A 63 -2.44 10.99 12.01
C ILE A 63 -3.66 10.95 12.95
N ASN A 64 -4.41 12.04 13.07
CA ASN A 64 -5.61 12.12 13.90
C ASN A 64 -6.91 11.87 13.12
N SER A 65 -6.81 11.69 11.80
CA SER A 65 -7.98 11.48 10.93
C SER A 65 -8.37 10.02 10.89
N ARG A 66 -9.62 9.72 11.24
CA ARG A 66 -10.21 8.39 10.97
C ARG A 66 -10.67 8.35 9.52
N VAL A 67 -10.26 7.32 8.81
CA VAL A 67 -10.54 7.13 7.38
C VAL A 67 -11.35 5.86 7.20
N LEU A 68 -12.43 5.96 6.44
CA LEU A 68 -13.26 4.85 6.04
C LEU A 68 -13.40 4.81 4.52
N ASP A 69 -13.07 3.67 3.93
CA ASP A 69 -13.42 3.33 2.55
C ASP A 69 -14.54 2.27 2.58
N PRO A 70 -15.79 2.64 2.24
CA PRO A 70 -16.93 1.75 2.36
C PRO A 70 -17.04 0.71 1.22
N ALA A 71 -16.19 0.80 0.20
CA ALA A 71 -16.12 -0.12 -0.93
C ALA A 71 -14.66 -0.27 -1.38
N CYS A 72 -13.81 -0.75 -0.46
CA CYS A 72 -12.36 -0.59 -0.57
C CYS A 72 -11.71 -1.42 -1.70
N GLY A 73 -12.42 -2.39 -2.27
CA GLY A 73 -11.86 -3.26 -3.29
C GLY A 73 -10.56 -3.92 -2.84
N SER A 74 -9.50 -3.78 -3.63
CA SER A 74 -8.14 -4.23 -3.27
C SER A 74 -7.39 -3.33 -2.28
N GLY A 75 -8.04 -2.29 -1.77
CA GLY A 75 -7.46 -1.39 -0.78
C GLY A 75 -6.66 -0.21 -1.34
N GLY A 76 -6.87 0.16 -2.60
CA GLY A 76 -6.11 1.22 -3.25
C GLY A 76 -6.11 2.54 -2.48
N PHE A 77 -7.27 3.03 -2.04
CA PHE A 77 -7.37 4.26 -1.26
C PHE A 77 -6.74 4.17 0.12
N ILE A 78 -7.03 3.10 0.87
CA ILE A 78 -6.52 2.93 2.24
C ILE A 78 -4.99 2.80 2.27
N VAL A 79 -4.39 2.14 1.27
CA VAL A 79 -2.93 2.05 1.11
C VAL A 79 -2.31 3.42 0.81
N MET A 80 -2.93 4.21 -0.07
CA MET A 80 -2.44 5.55 -0.39
C MET A 80 -2.59 6.53 0.78
N VAL A 81 -3.64 6.40 1.60
CA VAL A 81 -3.78 7.14 2.86
C VAL A 81 -2.66 6.77 3.83
N LEU A 82 -2.36 5.48 3.97
CA LEU A 82 -1.28 5.01 4.83
C LEU A 82 0.08 5.58 4.42
N ASP A 83 0.39 5.58 3.11
CA ASP A 83 1.61 6.19 2.58
C ASP A 83 1.67 7.71 2.81
N HIS A 84 0.55 8.41 2.62
CA HIS A 84 0.43 9.84 2.87
C HIS A 84 0.71 10.19 4.35
N VAL A 85 0.08 9.47 5.28
CA VAL A 85 0.27 9.69 6.72
C VAL A 85 1.67 9.25 7.16
N ARG A 86 2.25 8.19 6.58
CA ARG A 86 3.65 7.79 6.81
C ARG A 86 4.61 8.96 6.52
N LYS A 87 4.44 9.64 5.40
CA LYS A 87 5.26 10.81 5.03
C LYS A 87 5.13 11.94 6.06
N GLN A 88 3.92 12.20 6.56
CA GLN A 88 3.71 13.19 7.61
C GLN A 88 4.36 12.77 8.94
N ILE A 89 4.21 11.51 9.36
CA ILE A 89 4.86 10.98 10.56
C ILE A 89 6.38 11.13 10.44
N THR A 90 6.94 10.73 9.29
CA THR A 90 8.38 10.82 9.05
C THR A 90 8.87 12.26 9.16
N LYS A 91 8.18 13.20 8.51
CA LYS A 91 8.51 14.63 8.55
C LYS A 91 8.42 15.21 9.97
N ASN A 92 7.41 14.80 10.73
CA ASN A 92 7.23 15.27 12.10
C ASN A 92 8.30 14.72 13.06
N MET A 93 8.73 13.46 12.85
CA MET A 93 9.76 12.83 13.70
C MET A 93 11.18 13.28 13.36
N PHE A 94 11.43 13.67 12.12
CA PHE A 94 12.74 14.02 11.59
C PHE A 94 12.72 15.39 10.90
N SER A 95 12.16 16.38 11.59
CA SER A 95 11.92 17.74 11.06
C SER A 95 13.18 18.46 10.56
N GLU A 96 14.35 18.08 11.10
CA GLU A 96 15.65 18.64 10.69
C GLU A 96 16.17 18.06 9.36
N LEU A 97 15.58 16.94 8.87
CA LEU A 97 16.03 16.26 7.66
C LEU A 97 15.18 16.67 6.46
N GLU A 98 15.82 16.71 5.30
CA GLU A 98 15.16 17.00 4.02
C GLU A 98 15.62 16.05 2.91
N GLY A 99 14.86 16.00 1.81
CA GLY A 99 15.20 15.25 0.62
C GLY A 99 15.45 13.77 0.88
N ALA A 100 16.48 13.21 0.25
CA ALA A 100 16.80 11.78 0.31
C ALA A 100 17.08 11.26 1.74
N LEU A 101 17.61 12.12 2.64
CA LEU A 101 17.85 11.74 4.03
C LEU A 101 16.53 11.53 4.81
N LEU A 102 15.54 12.37 4.56
CA LEU A 102 14.21 12.22 5.14
C LEU A 102 13.51 10.98 4.59
N GLU A 103 13.57 10.76 3.26
CA GLU A 103 12.99 9.59 2.62
C GLU A 103 13.58 8.27 3.15
N ALA A 104 14.88 8.22 3.39
CA ALA A 104 15.55 7.06 3.98
C ALA A 104 15.03 6.72 5.40
N LYS A 105 14.45 7.70 6.12
CA LYS A 105 13.86 7.47 7.45
C LYS A 105 12.42 6.95 7.40
N ALA A 106 11.74 7.02 6.27
CA ALA A 106 10.34 6.61 6.13
C ALA A 106 10.08 5.14 6.49
N ASN A 107 11.09 4.28 6.36
CA ASN A 107 11.03 2.85 6.70
C ASN A 107 11.79 2.50 8.00
N SER A 108 12.17 3.50 8.81
CA SER A 108 12.77 3.23 10.12
C SER A 108 11.77 2.59 11.09
N ASP A 109 12.28 1.76 12.02
CA ASP A 109 11.45 1.06 13.00
C ASP A 109 10.56 2.03 13.79
N ALA A 110 11.09 3.19 14.17
CA ALA A 110 10.34 4.20 14.90
C ALA A 110 9.15 4.76 14.10
N VAL A 111 9.28 4.93 12.79
CA VAL A 111 8.18 5.34 11.91
C VAL A 111 7.21 4.18 11.73
N ASN A 112 7.71 2.96 11.49
CA ASN A 112 6.88 1.78 11.26
C ASN A 112 5.95 1.49 12.46
N VAL A 113 6.42 1.65 13.70
CA VAL A 113 5.59 1.50 14.90
C VAL A 113 4.39 2.47 14.87
N LYS A 114 4.62 3.75 14.56
CA LYS A 114 3.54 4.75 14.51
C LYS A 114 2.59 4.55 13.33
N VAL A 115 3.12 4.12 12.20
CA VAL A 115 2.32 3.81 11.01
C VAL A 115 1.41 2.62 11.27
N LYS A 116 1.92 1.59 11.93
CA LYS A 116 1.15 0.43 12.35
C LYS A 116 0.03 0.82 13.31
N GLU A 117 0.35 1.60 14.34
CA GLU A 117 -0.65 2.10 15.30
C GLU A 117 -1.77 2.89 14.59
N TYR A 118 -1.41 3.73 13.62
CA TYR A 118 -2.37 4.46 12.81
C TYR A 118 -3.24 3.54 11.96
N ALA A 119 -2.62 2.57 11.26
CA ALA A 119 -3.34 1.62 10.42
C ALA A 119 -4.38 0.82 11.22
N GLU A 120 -4.00 0.31 12.40
CA GLU A 120 -4.87 -0.52 13.25
C GLU A 120 -6.06 0.25 13.85
N ASN A 121 -5.89 1.54 14.16
CA ASN A 121 -6.88 2.30 14.94
C ASN A 121 -7.65 3.33 14.11
N MET A 122 -7.12 3.75 12.96
CA MET A 122 -7.64 4.91 12.24
C MET A 122 -8.07 4.61 10.80
N ILE A 123 -7.65 3.48 10.21
CA ILE A 123 -8.00 3.10 8.85
C ILE A 123 -9.02 1.96 8.85
N PHE A 124 -10.11 2.14 8.13
CA PHE A 124 -11.17 1.15 8.00
C PHE A 124 -11.52 0.95 6.52
N GLY A 125 -11.61 -0.31 6.09
CA GLY A 125 -12.06 -0.67 4.75
C GLY A 125 -13.17 -1.71 4.84
N PHE A 126 -14.24 -1.50 4.07
CA PHE A 126 -15.30 -2.49 3.89
C PHE A 126 -15.40 -2.91 2.44
N ASP A 127 -15.67 -4.17 2.21
CA ASP A 127 -16.09 -4.68 0.92
C ASP A 127 -17.01 -5.88 1.13
N PHE A 128 -17.96 -6.11 0.22
CA PHE A 128 -18.81 -7.28 0.30
C PHE A 128 -18.10 -8.55 -0.18
N ASP A 129 -17.13 -8.39 -1.11
CA ASP A 129 -16.39 -9.50 -1.71
C ASP A 129 -15.28 -9.98 -0.76
N PRO A 130 -15.31 -11.26 -0.32
CA PRO A 130 -14.31 -11.79 0.60
C PRO A 130 -12.91 -11.90 -0.01
N ASP A 131 -12.78 -12.05 -1.33
CA ASP A 131 -11.47 -12.16 -1.98
C ASP A 131 -10.85 -10.77 -2.15
N LEU A 132 -11.66 -9.73 -2.40
CA LEU A 132 -11.18 -8.35 -2.35
C LEU A 132 -10.74 -7.93 -0.94
N LYS A 133 -11.46 -8.36 0.11
CA LYS A 133 -11.00 -8.13 1.50
C LYS A 133 -9.65 -8.76 1.79
N LYS A 134 -9.39 -9.98 1.32
CA LYS A 134 -8.07 -10.63 1.43
C LYS A 134 -7.02 -9.85 0.66
N ALA A 135 -7.37 -9.40 -0.55
CA ALA A 135 -6.50 -8.59 -1.39
C ALA A 135 -6.14 -7.26 -0.71
N ALA A 136 -7.12 -6.57 -0.14
CA ALA A 136 -6.90 -5.32 0.60
C ALA A 136 -5.99 -5.54 1.82
N LYS A 137 -6.22 -6.58 2.61
CA LYS A 137 -5.34 -6.94 3.74
C LYS A 137 -3.91 -7.19 3.30
N MET A 138 -3.70 -8.00 2.26
CA MET A 138 -2.36 -8.27 1.74
C MET A 138 -1.69 -6.99 1.24
N ASN A 139 -2.44 -6.11 0.58
CA ASN A 139 -1.92 -4.84 0.07
C ASN A 139 -1.49 -3.90 1.22
N MET A 140 -2.25 -3.86 2.32
CA MET A 140 -1.91 -3.13 3.54
C MET A 140 -0.64 -3.69 4.19
N VAL A 141 -0.53 -5.01 4.33
CA VAL A 141 0.70 -5.67 4.86
C VAL A 141 1.91 -5.31 4.02
N MET A 142 1.80 -5.34 2.69
CA MET A 142 2.90 -4.93 1.78
C MET A 142 3.23 -3.44 1.89
N ALA A 143 2.27 -2.61 2.23
CA ALA A 143 2.47 -1.18 2.51
C ALA A 143 3.10 -0.91 3.88
N GLY A 144 3.24 -1.93 4.72
CA GLY A 144 3.93 -1.86 6.00
C GLY A 144 3.02 -1.50 7.18
N ASP A 145 1.75 -1.95 7.18
CA ASP A 145 0.89 -1.87 8.37
C ASP A 145 1.30 -2.88 9.46
N GLY A 146 2.13 -3.85 9.06
CA GLY A 146 2.77 -4.79 9.97
C GLY A 146 2.03 -6.08 10.25
N HIS A 147 0.77 -6.18 10.34
CA HIS A 147 -0.11 -7.36 10.50
C HIS A 147 -1.47 -6.91 11.05
N SER A 148 -2.48 -7.02 10.30
CA SER A 148 -3.86 -6.92 10.81
C SER A 148 -4.61 -8.21 10.56
#